data_5646aa1fef43811c38f482f0f1096670
#
_entry.id   5646aa1fef43811c38f482f0f1096670
#
_cell.length_a   1.000
_cell.length_b   1.000
_cell.length_c   1.000
_cell.angle_alpha   90.00
_cell.angle_beta   90.00
_cell.angle_gamma   90.00
#
_symmetry.space_group_name_H-M   'P 1'
#
loop_
_entity.id
_entity.type
_entity.pdbx_description
1 polymer ?
#
loop_
_entity_poly.entity_id
_entity_poly.type
_entity_poly.pdbx_seq_one_letter_code
_entity_poly.pdbx_strand_id
1 'polypeptide(L)'
;MKYQDPIALVGPELEPFRCARFEVEAGIVTRIDAIEPVTAVDDGATVLIPGLVNAHTHMGDSFLPDGATGLTLEEGFFRPDGLKYRELAKLDRETHVARITETLRYMAATGTVAHFDFREQGPDGARRLAEAAEATGVRSVVLGQFDHVPFTEAELARNTEALSDASLTELEAMLDVADGFSESTMNDLTDAAWREVRNRTEARGKARAIHCLENQAYRDVSLARTGRGDLIQAIELYAPDI
;
A
#
# COMPACT_ATOMS: atom_id res chain seq x y z
N MET A 1 25.54 1.23 -17.44
CA MET A 1 24.89 1.83 -18.62
C MET A 1 25.42 3.23 -18.81
N LYS A 2 25.59 3.68 -20.08
CA LYS A 2 26.09 5.03 -20.41
C LYS A 2 25.14 5.64 -21.42
N TYR A 3 24.69 6.84 -21.14
CA TYR A 3 23.83 7.62 -22.03
C TYR A 3 24.61 8.89 -22.46
N GLN A 4 24.58 9.20 -23.75
CA GLN A 4 25.12 10.44 -24.28
C GLN A 4 24.00 11.36 -24.68
N ASP A 5 24.10 12.62 -24.28
CA ASP A 5 23.15 13.69 -24.57
C ASP A 5 21.67 13.40 -24.20
N PRO A 6 21.39 12.68 -23.08
CA PRO A 6 20.04 12.47 -22.66
C PRO A 6 19.46 13.72 -21.99
N ILE A 7 18.13 13.83 -22.00
CA ILE A 7 17.42 14.77 -21.16
C ILE A 7 17.07 14.02 -19.87
N ALA A 8 17.54 14.48 -18.72
CA ALA A 8 17.24 13.89 -17.43
C ALA A 8 16.31 14.82 -16.63
N LEU A 9 15.29 14.25 -15.99
CA LEU A 9 14.47 14.95 -14.99
C LEU A 9 15.21 14.91 -13.66
N VAL A 10 15.62 16.07 -13.15
CA VAL A 10 16.52 16.18 -12.01
C VAL A 10 15.88 16.97 -10.86
N GLY A 11 16.20 16.56 -9.64
CA GLY A 11 15.72 17.22 -8.43
C GLY A 11 14.28 16.88 -8.07
N PRO A 12 13.78 17.42 -6.94
CA PRO A 12 12.43 17.13 -6.44
C PRO A 12 11.32 17.65 -7.36
N GLU A 13 11.60 18.72 -8.12
CA GLU A 13 10.65 19.32 -9.06
C GLU A 13 10.72 18.68 -10.46
N LEU A 14 11.55 17.66 -10.64
CA LEU A 14 11.74 16.93 -11.91
C LEU A 14 12.04 17.85 -13.09
N GLU A 15 12.92 18.83 -12.88
CA GLU A 15 13.29 19.79 -13.90
C GLU A 15 14.08 19.13 -15.04
N PRO A 16 13.76 19.43 -16.32
CA PRO A 16 14.44 18.84 -17.45
C PRO A 16 15.80 19.49 -17.72
N PHE A 17 16.85 18.68 -17.73
CA PHE A 17 18.21 19.09 -18.07
C PHE A 17 18.80 18.21 -19.16
N ARG A 18 19.45 18.79 -20.15
CA ARG A 18 20.27 18.08 -21.10
C ARG A 18 21.63 17.78 -20.46
N CYS A 19 22.02 16.51 -20.46
CA CYS A 19 23.26 16.04 -19.87
C CYS A 19 24.21 15.59 -20.97
N ALA A 20 25.43 16.10 -21.00
CA ALA A 20 26.43 15.63 -21.95
C ALA A 20 26.79 14.15 -21.74
N ARG A 21 26.70 13.69 -20.49
CA ARG A 21 26.91 12.28 -20.11
C ARG A 21 26.12 11.94 -18.86
N PHE A 22 25.50 10.74 -18.86
CA PHE A 22 24.85 10.14 -17.72
C PHE A 22 25.30 8.69 -17.58
N GLU A 23 25.92 8.34 -16.46
CA GLU A 23 26.45 6.98 -16.22
C GLU A 23 25.81 6.34 -15.00
N VAL A 24 25.46 5.05 -15.16
CA VAL A 24 24.92 4.20 -14.08
C VAL A 24 25.78 2.94 -13.96
N GLU A 25 26.31 2.67 -12.78
CA GLU A 25 27.08 1.49 -12.44
C GLU A 25 26.45 0.79 -11.23
N ALA A 26 26.21 -0.50 -11.34
CA ALA A 26 25.56 -1.32 -10.30
C ALA A 26 24.26 -0.69 -9.75
N GLY A 27 23.45 -0.08 -10.61
CA GLY A 27 22.18 0.57 -10.21
C GLY A 27 22.34 1.96 -9.59
N ILE A 28 23.55 2.47 -9.48
CA ILE A 28 23.84 3.79 -8.89
C ILE A 28 24.25 4.76 -9.99
N VAL A 29 23.70 5.98 -9.96
CA VAL A 29 24.14 7.07 -10.82
C VAL A 29 25.53 7.52 -10.35
N THR A 30 26.54 7.28 -11.18
CA THR A 30 27.96 7.56 -10.85
C THR A 30 28.48 8.85 -11.47
N ARG A 31 27.80 9.34 -12.53
CA ARG A 31 28.22 10.55 -13.22
C ARG A 31 27.08 11.25 -13.95
N ILE A 32 27.02 12.56 -13.81
CA ILE A 32 26.19 13.48 -14.60
C ILE A 32 27.08 14.66 -14.98
N ASP A 33 27.33 14.87 -16.28
CA ASP A 33 28.20 15.94 -16.78
C ASP A 33 27.39 16.97 -17.60
N ALA A 34 27.81 18.23 -17.51
CA ALA A 34 27.36 19.33 -18.33
C ALA A 34 25.82 19.43 -18.40
N ILE A 35 25.24 19.94 -17.33
CA ILE A 35 23.78 20.09 -17.19
C ILE A 35 23.37 21.45 -17.74
N GLU A 36 22.51 21.46 -18.76
CA GLU A 36 21.87 22.65 -19.31
C GLU A 36 20.35 22.54 -19.20
N PRO A 37 19.65 23.57 -18.69
CA PRO A 37 18.19 23.55 -18.66
C PRO A 37 17.61 23.44 -20.07
N VAL A 38 16.53 22.65 -20.23
CA VAL A 38 15.80 22.54 -21.50
C VAL A 38 14.36 23.04 -21.31
N THR A 39 13.89 23.79 -22.28
CA THR A 39 12.50 24.29 -22.31
C THR A 39 11.62 23.49 -23.25
N ALA A 40 12.21 22.63 -24.08
CA ALA A 40 11.50 21.74 -25.02
C ALA A 40 12.29 20.45 -25.22
N VAL A 41 11.61 19.37 -25.48
CA VAL A 41 12.17 18.05 -25.79
C VAL A 41 12.03 17.81 -27.29
N ASP A 42 13.15 17.54 -27.96
CA ASP A 42 13.17 17.23 -29.40
C ASP A 42 12.59 15.84 -29.67
N ASP A 43 11.96 15.66 -30.83
CA ASP A 43 11.50 14.35 -31.27
C ASP A 43 12.65 13.35 -31.34
N GLY A 44 12.45 12.20 -30.70
CA GLY A 44 13.46 11.13 -30.63
C GLY A 44 14.54 11.31 -29.57
N ALA A 45 14.47 12.33 -28.73
CA ALA A 45 15.39 12.47 -27.59
C ALA A 45 15.22 11.33 -26.59
N THR A 46 16.34 10.87 -26.02
CA THR A 46 16.31 9.95 -24.87
C THR A 46 16.01 10.74 -23.61
N VAL A 47 14.88 10.43 -22.96
CA VAL A 47 14.51 11.04 -21.69
C VAL A 47 14.74 10.04 -20.55
N LEU A 48 15.49 10.45 -19.53
CA LEU A 48 15.70 9.69 -18.29
C LEU A 48 14.81 10.26 -17.20
N ILE A 49 13.97 9.41 -16.66
CA ILE A 49 13.07 9.75 -15.55
C ILE A 49 13.42 8.91 -14.33
N PRO A 50 13.15 9.37 -13.10
CA PRO A 50 13.14 8.50 -11.92
C PRO A 50 12.19 7.32 -12.12
N GLY A 51 12.49 6.18 -11.52
CA GLY A 51 11.55 5.05 -11.49
C GLY A 51 10.24 5.46 -10.82
N LEU A 52 9.12 4.96 -11.35
CA LEU A 52 7.79 5.28 -10.85
C LEU A 52 7.55 4.62 -9.49
N VAL A 53 6.86 5.33 -8.60
CA VAL A 53 6.37 4.79 -7.32
C VAL A 53 4.85 4.74 -7.37
N ASN A 54 4.28 3.54 -7.21
CA ASN A 54 2.83 3.40 -7.08
C ASN A 54 2.46 3.51 -5.59
N ALA A 55 1.85 4.61 -5.19
CA ALA A 55 1.55 4.91 -3.80
C ALA A 55 0.33 4.14 -3.24
N HIS A 56 -0.38 3.34 -4.05
CA HIS A 56 -1.56 2.62 -3.60
C HIS A 56 -1.78 1.35 -4.43
N THR A 57 -1.60 0.20 -3.80
CA THR A 57 -1.85 -1.11 -4.40
C THR A 57 -2.52 -2.07 -3.41
N HIS A 58 -3.18 -3.08 -3.98
CA HIS A 58 -3.72 -4.25 -3.29
C HIS A 58 -3.21 -5.51 -3.97
N MET A 59 -1.94 -5.86 -3.75
CA MET A 59 -1.31 -7.03 -4.38
C MET A 59 -1.98 -8.35 -4.01
N GLY A 60 -2.71 -8.36 -2.90
CA GLY A 60 -3.56 -9.49 -2.52
C GLY A 60 -4.58 -9.88 -3.59
N ASP A 61 -4.99 -8.95 -4.43
CA ASP A 61 -6.03 -9.13 -5.44
C ASP A 61 -5.47 -9.61 -6.80
N SER A 62 -4.16 -9.73 -6.93
CA SER A 62 -3.47 -10.11 -8.18
C SER A 62 -3.93 -11.45 -8.78
N PHE A 63 -4.56 -12.30 -7.99
CA PHE A 63 -5.09 -13.59 -8.45
C PHE A 63 -6.45 -13.48 -9.16
N LEU A 64 -7.15 -12.37 -9.00
CA LEU A 64 -8.53 -12.18 -9.49
C LEU A 64 -8.68 -10.87 -10.29
N PRO A 65 -7.91 -10.67 -11.36
CA PRO A 65 -8.04 -9.48 -12.19
C PRO A 65 -9.47 -9.43 -12.77
N ASP A 66 -10.10 -8.25 -12.71
CA ASP A 66 -11.45 -7.97 -13.19
C ASP A 66 -12.59 -8.79 -12.54
N GLY A 67 -12.28 -9.61 -11.52
CA GLY A 67 -13.27 -10.51 -10.90
C GLY A 67 -14.46 -9.81 -10.24
N ALA A 68 -14.28 -8.57 -9.80
CA ALA A 68 -15.35 -7.76 -9.21
C ALA A 68 -16.11 -6.89 -10.22
N THR A 69 -15.88 -7.06 -11.52
CA THR A 69 -16.55 -6.28 -12.55
C THR A 69 -18.08 -6.43 -12.48
N GLY A 70 -18.78 -5.30 -12.35
CA GLY A 70 -20.23 -5.25 -12.26
C GLY A 70 -20.81 -5.48 -10.85
N LEU A 71 -19.97 -5.74 -9.84
CA LEU A 71 -20.39 -5.82 -8.45
C LEU A 71 -20.38 -4.45 -7.78
N THR A 72 -21.17 -4.30 -6.74
CA THR A 72 -21.04 -3.17 -5.81
C THR A 72 -19.77 -3.33 -4.97
N LEU A 73 -19.33 -2.26 -4.31
CA LEU A 73 -18.18 -2.30 -3.41
C LEU A 73 -18.41 -3.31 -2.26
N GLU A 74 -19.64 -3.37 -1.73
CA GLU A 74 -20.02 -4.32 -0.69
C GLU A 74 -19.91 -5.78 -1.16
N GLU A 75 -20.49 -6.11 -2.31
CA GLU A 75 -20.44 -7.45 -2.89
C GLU A 75 -19.01 -7.89 -3.26
N GLY A 76 -18.18 -6.94 -3.68
CA GLY A 76 -16.81 -7.21 -4.09
C GLY A 76 -15.81 -7.30 -2.94
N PHE A 77 -15.87 -6.34 -2.00
CA PHE A 77 -14.71 -6.03 -1.14
C PHE A 77 -15.01 -5.91 0.36
N PHE A 78 -16.28 -5.98 0.82
CA PHE A 78 -16.55 -5.87 2.25
C PHE A 78 -16.28 -7.18 2.98
N ARG A 79 -15.64 -7.09 4.14
CA ARG A 79 -15.42 -8.20 5.05
C ARG A 79 -16.71 -8.59 5.78
N PRO A 80 -16.87 -9.88 6.08
CA PRO A 80 -16.05 -11.02 5.66
C PRO A 80 -16.51 -11.63 4.32
N ASP A 81 -17.67 -11.22 3.79
CA ASP A 81 -18.43 -11.95 2.78
C ASP A 81 -18.21 -11.43 1.34
N GLY A 82 -17.46 -10.37 1.13
CA GLY A 82 -17.11 -9.86 -0.20
C GLY A 82 -16.41 -10.91 -1.06
N LEU A 83 -16.61 -10.86 -2.38
CA LEU A 83 -16.01 -11.81 -3.33
C LEU A 83 -14.52 -11.99 -3.09
N LYS A 84 -13.77 -10.91 -2.91
CA LYS A 84 -12.34 -10.90 -2.61
C LYS A 84 -11.98 -11.88 -1.49
N TYR A 85 -12.61 -11.76 -0.33
CA TYR A 85 -12.27 -12.56 0.85
C TYR A 85 -12.68 -14.02 0.70
N ARG A 86 -13.83 -14.29 0.06
CA ARG A 86 -14.25 -15.67 -0.24
C ARG A 86 -13.29 -16.40 -1.19
N GLU A 87 -12.74 -15.68 -2.17
CA GLU A 87 -11.81 -16.26 -3.12
C GLU A 87 -10.39 -16.35 -2.54
N LEU A 88 -9.93 -15.35 -1.77
CA LEU A 88 -8.66 -15.42 -1.02
C LEU A 88 -8.60 -16.64 -0.08
N ALA A 89 -9.70 -16.97 0.59
CA ALA A 89 -9.76 -18.10 1.50
C ALA A 89 -9.57 -19.48 0.81
N LYS A 90 -9.78 -19.55 -0.50
CA LYS A 90 -9.61 -20.79 -1.31
C LYS A 90 -8.22 -20.90 -1.93
N LEU A 91 -7.46 -19.80 -1.93
CA LEU A 91 -6.21 -19.71 -2.67
C LEU A 91 -5.04 -20.29 -1.88
N ASP A 92 -4.35 -21.28 -2.46
CA ASP A 92 -3.12 -21.77 -1.87
C ASP A 92 -1.98 -20.75 -1.93
N ARG A 93 -1.01 -20.92 -1.04
CA ARG A 93 0.11 -19.97 -0.91
C ARG A 93 0.94 -19.86 -2.19
N GLU A 94 1.27 -20.98 -2.82
CA GLU A 94 2.15 -21.04 -4.00
C GLU A 94 1.51 -20.28 -5.17
N THR A 95 0.25 -20.56 -5.46
CA THR A 95 -0.53 -19.86 -6.49
C THR A 95 -0.60 -18.38 -6.19
N HIS A 96 -0.85 -17.98 -4.94
CA HIS A 96 -0.95 -16.56 -4.56
C HIS A 96 0.37 -15.82 -4.78
N VAL A 97 1.48 -16.35 -4.28
CA VAL A 97 2.82 -15.76 -4.48
C VAL A 97 3.16 -15.66 -5.97
N ALA A 98 2.83 -16.67 -6.76
CA ALA A 98 3.05 -16.65 -8.21
C ALA A 98 2.29 -15.51 -8.89
N ARG A 99 1.01 -15.28 -8.54
CA ARG A 99 0.20 -14.19 -9.09
C ARG A 99 0.71 -12.81 -8.69
N ILE A 100 1.08 -12.63 -7.43
CA ILE A 100 1.72 -11.39 -6.96
C ILE A 100 3.02 -11.15 -7.74
N THR A 101 3.86 -12.18 -7.89
CA THR A 101 5.12 -12.09 -8.63
C THR A 101 4.90 -11.67 -10.09
N GLU A 102 3.88 -12.22 -10.75
CA GLU A 102 3.51 -11.86 -12.13
C GLU A 102 3.13 -10.37 -12.23
N THR A 103 2.30 -9.88 -11.32
CA THR A 103 1.90 -8.47 -11.26
C THR A 103 3.07 -7.55 -10.99
N LEU A 104 3.97 -7.90 -10.06
CA LEU A 104 5.17 -7.12 -9.78
C LEU A 104 6.14 -7.08 -10.99
N ARG A 105 6.27 -8.18 -11.74
CA ARG A 105 7.04 -8.19 -13.00
C ARG A 105 6.45 -7.25 -14.05
N TYR A 106 5.13 -7.24 -14.16
CA TYR A 106 4.44 -6.30 -15.04
C TYR A 106 4.70 -4.85 -14.62
N MET A 107 4.60 -4.54 -13.31
CA MET A 107 4.93 -3.21 -12.78
C MET A 107 6.37 -2.82 -13.09
N ALA A 108 7.33 -3.72 -12.87
CA ALA A 108 8.74 -3.48 -13.20
C ALA A 108 8.94 -3.21 -14.71
N ALA A 109 8.30 -3.98 -15.57
CA ALA A 109 8.36 -3.83 -17.02
C ALA A 109 7.78 -2.50 -17.52
N THR A 110 6.85 -1.90 -16.75
CA THR A 110 6.23 -0.59 -17.04
C THR A 110 6.90 0.57 -16.29
N GLY A 111 8.05 0.33 -15.62
CA GLY A 111 8.88 1.36 -15.00
C GLY A 111 8.60 1.62 -13.51
N THR A 112 7.72 0.85 -12.86
CA THR A 112 7.48 0.96 -11.42
C THR A 112 8.59 0.24 -10.64
N VAL A 113 9.27 0.97 -9.76
CA VAL A 113 10.40 0.46 -8.96
C VAL A 113 10.03 0.23 -7.49
N ALA A 114 8.95 0.85 -7.03
CA ALA A 114 8.45 0.71 -5.67
C ALA A 114 6.93 0.87 -5.63
N HIS A 115 6.30 0.29 -4.61
CA HIS A 115 4.88 0.50 -4.34
C HIS A 115 4.56 0.43 -2.84
N PHE A 116 3.41 1.00 -2.47
CA PHE A 116 2.80 0.87 -1.15
C PHE A 116 1.62 -0.08 -1.26
N ASP A 117 1.59 -1.14 -0.45
CA ASP A 117 0.58 -2.19 -0.51
C ASP A 117 -0.24 -2.28 0.76
N PHE A 118 -1.55 -2.17 0.62
CA PHE A 118 -2.54 -2.40 1.68
C PHE A 118 -2.81 -3.91 1.73
N ARG A 119 -2.17 -4.58 2.70
CA ARG A 119 -1.98 -6.03 2.61
C ARG A 119 -2.83 -6.80 3.61
N GLU A 120 -3.79 -7.54 3.08
CA GLU A 120 -4.64 -8.48 3.81
C GLU A 120 -3.86 -9.70 4.29
N GLN A 121 -4.55 -10.58 5.06
CA GLN A 121 -4.08 -11.87 5.56
C GLN A 121 -2.97 -11.77 6.61
N GLY A 122 -2.96 -10.67 7.39
CA GLY A 122 -2.08 -10.54 8.54
C GLY A 122 -0.59 -10.75 8.23
N PRO A 123 0.15 -11.33 9.17
CA PRO A 123 1.59 -11.59 8.99
C PRO A 123 1.91 -12.54 7.82
N ASP A 124 1.01 -13.47 7.47
CA ASP A 124 1.26 -14.40 6.35
C ASP A 124 1.12 -13.68 5.02
N GLY A 125 0.13 -12.80 4.88
CA GLY A 125 -0.02 -11.94 3.72
C GLY A 125 1.22 -11.08 3.47
N ALA A 126 1.75 -10.45 4.52
CA ALA A 126 2.98 -9.66 4.43
C ALA A 126 4.18 -10.50 3.95
N ARG A 127 4.33 -11.73 4.47
CA ARG A 127 5.41 -12.65 4.03
C ARG A 127 5.26 -13.10 2.58
N ARG A 128 4.04 -13.35 2.10
CA ARG A 128 3.79 -13.70 0.68
C ARG A 128 4.22 -12.58 -0.26
N LEU A 129 3.90 -11.35 0.10
CA LEU A 129 4.32 -10.19 -0.70
C LEU A 129 5.84 -10.00 -0.66
N ALA A 130 6.47 -10.12 0.51
CA ALA A 130 7.93 -10.01 0.64
C ALA A 130 8.67 -11.05 -0.24
N GLU A 131 8.20 -12.30 -0.25
CA GLU A 131 8.72 -13.38 -1.11
C GLU A 131 8.60 -13.03 -2.61
N ALA A 132 7.45 -12.54 -3.03
CA ALA A 132 7.23 -12.12 -4.42
C ALA A 132 8.09 -10.92 -4.81
N ALA A 133 8.24 -9.95 -3.90
CA ALA A 133 9.05 -8.75 -4.11
C ALA A 133 10.55 -9.09 -4.26
N GLU A 134 11.08 -9.98 -3.43
CA GLU A 134 12.46 -10.47 -3.52
C GLU A 134 12.76 -11.08 -4.91
N ALA A 135 11.81 -11.84 -5.46
CA ALA A 135 11.94 -12.47 -6.77
C ALA A 135 11.90 -11.49 -7.95
N THR A 136 11.47 -10.25 -7.75
CA THR A 136 11.27 -9.26 -8.81
C THR A 136 12.18 -8.03 -8.71
N GLY A 137 12.70 -7.73 -7.52
CA GLY A 137 13.48 -6.53 -7.23
C GLY A 137 12.64 -5.24 -7.14
N VAL A 138 11.30 -5.32 -7.21
CA VAL A 138 10.40 -4.19 -6.93
C VAL A 138 10.30 -4.01 -5.42
N ARG A 139 10.57 -2.80 -4.92
CA ARG A 139 10.47 -2.51 -3.50
C ARG A 139 9.00 -2.40 -3.07
N SER A 140 8.60 -3.25 -2.14
CA SER A 140 7.28 -3.18 -1.52
C SER A 140 7.37 -2.52 -0.15
N VAL A 141 6.53 -1.52 0.11
CA VAL A 141 6.24 -0.99 1.44
C VAL A 141 4.94 -1.64 1.88
N VAL A 142 5.02 -2.57 2.81
CA VAL A 142 3.89 -3.41 3.23
C VAL A 142 3.16 -2.78 4.40
N LEU A 143 1.90 -2.42 4.18
CA LEU A 143 0.98 -1.90 5.19
C LEU A 143 -0.01 -3.01 5.53
N GLY A 144 0.31 -3.80 6.55
CA GLY A 144 -0.45 -4.99 6.91
C GLY A 144 -1.75 -4.67 7.65
N GLN A 145 -2.76 -5.49 7.47
CA GLN A 145 -4.01 -5.44 8.22
C GLN A 145 -4.30 -6.78 8.90
N PHE A 146 -5.22 -6.80 9.87
CA PHE A 146 -5.61 -8.04 10.54
C PHE A 146 -6.13 -9.09 9.55
N ASP A 147 -5.79 -10.37 9.77
CA ASP A 147 -6.36 -11.49 9.02
C ASP A 147 -7.81 -11.74 9.43
N HIS A 148 -8.10 -11.66 10.74
CA HIS A 148 -9.44 -11.79 11.26
C HIS A 148 -10.11 -10.43 11.50
N VAL A 149 -11.43 -10.41 11.63
CA VAL A 149 -12.19 -9.23 12.07
C VAL A 149 -12.11 -9.14 13.59
N PRO A 150 -11.44 -8.13 14.17
CA PRO A 150 -11.18 -8.07 15.61
C PRO A 150 -12.44 -7.90 16.49
N PHE A 151 -13.51 -7.35 15.92
CA PHE A 151 -14.73 -6.99 16.64
C PHE A 151 -15.99 -7.45 15.92
N THR A 152 -16.99 -7.83 16.67
CA THR A 152 -18.34 -8.03 16.18
C THR A 152 -19.02 -6.68 15.87
N GLU A 153 -20.07 -6.68 15.05
CA GLU A 153 -20.87 -5.47 14.78
C GLU A 153 -21.39 -4.80 16.06
N ALA A 154 -21.81 -5.59 17.04
CA ALA A 154 -22.31 -5.08 18.32
C ALA A 154 -21.22 -4.39 19.14
N GLU A 155 -19.98 -4.88 19.09
CA GLU A 155 -18.81 -4.26 19.73
C GLU A 155 -18.42 -2.97 19.02
N LEU A 156 -18.38 -3.00 17.69
CA LEU A 156 -18.14 -1.80 16.89
C LEU A 156 -19.19 -0.71 17.14
N ALA A 157 -20.47 -1.10 17.28
CA ALA A 157 -21.55 -0.16 17.58
C ALA A 157 -21.40 0.48 18.98
N ARG A 158 -20.95 -0.27 19.99
CA ARG A 158 -20.64 0.29 21.33
C ARG A 158 -19.39 1.17 21.34
N ASN A 159 -18.42 0.85 20.47
CA ASN A 159 -17.19 1.62 20.24
C ASN A 159 -16.29 1.83 21.49
N THR A 160 -16.32 0.89 22.43
CA THR A 160 -15.63 1.00 23.74
C THR A 160 -14.59 -0.09 23.97
N GLU A 161 -14.66 -1.19 23.27
CA GLU A 161 -13.83 -2.37 23.45
C GLU A 161 -12.39 -2.13 23.02
N ALA A 162 -11.43 -2.65 23.80
CA ALA A 162 -10.01 -2.71 23.44
C ALA A 162 -9.73 -3.94 22.57
N LEU A 163 -8.59 -3.97 21.90
CA LEU A 163 -8.10 -5.16 21.21
C LEU A 163 -7.93 -6.32 22.19
N SER A 164 -8.34 -7.51 21.78
CA SER A 164 -8.10 -8.73 22.55
C SER A 164 -6.61 -9.09 22.58
N ASP A 165 -6.20 -9.94 23.53
CA ASP A 165 -4.83 -10.45 23.60
C ASP A 165 -4.42 -11.16 22.30
N ALA A 166 -5.36 -11.86 21.64
CA ALA A 166 -5.12 -12.50 20.36
C ALA A 166 -4.85 -11.47 19.25
N SER A 167 -5.68 -10.42 19.17
CA SER A 167 -5.48 -9.32 18.20
C SER A 167 -4.19 -8.55 18.48
N LEU A 168 -3.85 -8.34 19.73
CA LEU A 168 -2.57 -7.73 20.09
C LEU A 168 -1.37 -8.59 19.67
N THR A 169 -1.46 -9.90 19.85
CA THR A 169 -0.41 -10.85 19.42
C THR A 169 -0.26 -10.83 17.91
N GLU A 170 -1.35 -10.80 17.16
CA GLU A 170 -1.31 -10.70 15.69
C GLU A 170 -0.73 -9.37 15.23
N LEU A 171 -1.13 -8.25 15.83
CA LEU A 171 -0.59 -6.93 15.54
C LEU A 171 0.93 -6.89 15.72
N GLU A 172 1.45 -7.40 16.85
CA GLU A 172 2.88 -7.46 17.10
C GLU A 172 3.61 -8.31 16.06
N ALA A 173 3.09 -9.51 15.76
CA ALA A 173 3.66 -10.39 14.75
C ALA A 173 3.64 -9.78 13.34
N MET A 174 2.63 -8.96 13.03
CA MET A 174 2.54 -8.24 11.77
C MET A 174 3.53 -7.09 11.72
N LEU A 175 3.66 -6.30 12.77
CA LEU A 175 4.63 -5.21 12.84
C LEU A 175 6.10 -5.69 12.81
N ASP A 176 6.36 -6.97 13.11
CA ASP A 176 7.68 -7.58 12.94
C ASP A 176 8.05 -7.82 11.47
N VAL A 177 7.07 -7.98 10.59
CA VAL A 177 7.28 -8.37 9.18
C VAL A 177 6.80 -7.32 8.16
N ALA A 178 5.94 -6.40 8.55
CA ALA A 178 5.42 -5.32 7.71
C ALA A 178 6.14 -3.99 8.00
N ASP A 179 6.11 -3.07 7.04
CA ASP A 179 6.65 -1.70 7.18
C ASP A 179 5.69 -0.79 7.95
N GLY A 180 4.42 -1.16 8.01
CA GLY A 180 3.39 -0.39 8.70
C GLY A 180 2.09 -1.16 8.88
N PHE A 181 1.08 -0.43 9.33
CA PHE A 181 -0.27 -0.94 9.55
C PHE A 181 -1.31 -0.15 8.76
N SER A 182 -2.31 -0.86 8.28
CA SER A 182 -3.49 -0.30 7.64
C SER A 182 -4.71 -1.18 7.94
N GLU A 183 -5.90 -0.59 7.90
CA GLU A 183 -7.17 -1.32 7.78
C GLU A 183 -7.95 -0.78 6.57
N SER A 184 -9.01 -1.47 6.19
CA SER A 184 -9.81 -1.07 5.04
C SER A 184 -10.56 0.23 5.29
N THR A 185 -11.04 0.45 6.53
CA THR A 185 -11.80 1.65 6.91
C THR A 185 -11.70 1.92 8.40
N MET A 186 -11.90 3.17 8.81
CA MET A 186 -12.01 3.55 10.22
C MET A 186 -13.12 2.82 10.97
N ASN A 187 -14.07 2.22 10.25
CA ASN A 187 -15.17 1.46 10.84
C ASN A 187 -14.80 0.04 11.29
N ASP A 188 -13.61 -0.46 10.93
CA ASP A 188 -13.17 -1.83 11.26
C ASP A 188 -12.71 -1.99 12.71
N LEU A 189 -12.34 -0.89 13.36
CA LEU A 189 -11.87 -0.89 14.74
C LEU A 189 -12.65 0.12 15.61
N THR A 190 -12.59 -0.08 16.93
CA THR A 190 -13.10 0.88 17.91
C THR A 190 -12.13 2.04 18.11
N ASP A 191 -12.60 3.13 18.73
CA ASP A 191 -11.75 4.27 19.11
C ASP A 191 -10.59 3.86 20.02
N ALA A 192 -10.82 2.92 20.94
CA ALA A 192 -9.79 2.41 21.85
C ALA A 192 -8.73 1.60 21.08
N ALA A 193 -9.16 0.75 20.16
CA ALA A 193 -8.28 -0.06 19.32
C ALA A 193 -7.42 0.80 18.38
N TRP A 194 -7.99 1.83 17.75
CA TRP A 194 -7.23 2.76 16.92
C TRP A 194 -6.12 3.46 17.67
N ARG A 195 -6.38 3.92 18.91
CA ARG A 195 -5.34 4.51 19.76
C ARG A 195 -4.24 3.51 20.13
N GLU A 196 -4.62 2.26 20.40
CA GLU A 196 -3.64 1.21 20.71
C GLU A 196 -2.75 0.88 19.51
N VAL A 197 -3.35 0.73 18.32
CA VAL A 197 -2.59 0.54 17.07
C VAL A 197 -1.65 1.71 16.83
N ARG A 198 -2.11 2.94 16.98
CA ARG A 198 -1.28 4.14 16.88
C ARG A 198 -0.09 4.08 17.84
N ASN A 199 -0.33 3.82 19.12
CA ASN A 199 0.72 3.77 20.13
C ASN A 199 1.80 2.74 19.78
N ARG A 200 1.40 1.55 19.30
CA ARG A 200 2.32 0.47 18.94
C ARG A 200 3.11 0.75 17.69
N THR A 201 2.47 1.31 16.68
CA THR A 201 3.14 1.71 15.44
C THR A 201 4.13 2.85 15.69
N GLU A 202 3.75 3.87 16.47
CA GLU A 202 4.65 4.97 16.87
C GLU A 202 5.86 4.46 17.67
N ALA A 203 5.65 3.59 18.64
CA ALA A 203 6.72 3.01 19.45
C ALA A 203 7.76 2.22 18.63
N ARG A 204 7.35 1.69 17.46
CA ARG A 204 8.20 0.91 16.55
C ARG A 204 8.67 1.70 15.34
N GLY A 205 8.28 2.97 15.18
CA GLY A 205 8.58 3.79 13.99
C GLY A 205 7.98 3.22 12.71
N LYS A 206 6.79 2.58 12.80
CA LYS A 206 6.08 1.97 11.67
C LYS A 206 5.09 2.95 11.06
N ALA A 207 4.97 2.91 9.73
CA ALA A 207 4.03 3.75 8.99
C ALA A 207 2.56 3.38 9.29
N ARG A 208 1.67 4.36 9.12
CA ARG A 208 0.22 4.20 9.27
C ARG A 208 -0.49 4.71 8.02
N ALA A 209 -1.40 3.90 7.50
CA ALA A 209 -2.23 4.29 6.37
C ALA A 209 -3.68 3.87 6.57
N ILE A 210 -4.61 4.54 5.92
CA ILE A 210 -6.03 4.22 5.99
C ILE A 210 -6.78 4.78 4.78
N HIS A 211 -7.81 4.06 4.32
CA HIS A 211 -8.76 4.58 3.36
C HIS A 211 -9.80 5.46 4.08
N CYS A 212 -10.03 6.65 3.57
CA CYS A 212 -11.03 7.58 4.06
C CYS A 212 -11.89 8.13 2.91
N LEU A 213 -13.15 8.42 3.19
CA LEU A 213 -14.10 9.02 2.25
C LEU A 213 -14.31 8.19 0.96
N GLU A 214 -14.07 6.90 1.01
CA GLU A 214 -14.12 6.01 -0.14
C GLU A 214 -15.54 5.88 -0.70
N ASN A 215 -16.52 5.85 0.18
CA ASN A 215 -17.93 5.82 -0.20
C ASN A 215 -18.85 6.46 0.86
N GLN A 216 -20.10 6.75 0.46
CA GLN A 216 -21.09 7.37 1.33
C GLN A 216 -21.48 6.48 2.50
N ALA A 217 -21.59 5.16 2.29
CA ALA A 217 -22.00 4.22 3.33
C ALA A 217 -20.99 4.19 4.50
N TYR A 218 -19.70 4.17 4.23
CA TYR A 218 -18.65 4.23 5.27
C TYR A 218 -18.76 5.51 6.10
N ARG A 219 -18.96 6.64 5.44
CA ARG A 219 -19.16 7.93 6.11
C ARG A 219 -20.40 7.91 7.01
N ASP A 220 -21.51 7.38 6.51
CA ASP A 220 -22.77 7.36 7.25
C ASP A 220 -22.68 6.44 8.47
N VAL A 221 -22.03 5.27 8.36
CA VAL A 221 -21.72 4.38 9.48
C VAL A 221 -20.84 5.09 10.51
N SER A 222 -19.77 5.77 10.07
CA SER A 222 -18.89 6.55 10.94
C SER A 222 -19.66 7.60 11.73
N LEU A 223 -20.49 8.38 11.06
CA LEU A 223 -21.31 9.43 11.68
C LEU A 223 -22.33 8.85 12.67
N ALA A 224 -23.03 7.79 12.30
CA ALA A 224 -24.00 7.12 13.16
C ALA A 224 -23.36 6.55 14.43
N ARG A 225 -22.17 5.96 14.30
CA ARG A 225 -21.46 5.30 15.40
C ARG A 225 -20.78 6.27 16.36
N THR A 226 -20.18 7.34 15.84
CA THR A 226 -19.27 8.20 16.61
C THR A 226 -19.64 9.68 16.62
N GLY A 227 -20.59 10.11 15.80
CA GLY A 227 -20.88 11.52 15.54
C GLY A 227 -19.80 12.26 14.71
N ARG A 228 -18.78 11.55 14.24
CA ARG A 228 -17.65 12.10 13.46
C ARG A 228 -17.52 11.34 12.14
N GLY A 229 -17.14 12.05 11.08
CA GLY A 229 -16.76 11.40 9.81
C GLY A 229 -15.45 10.64 9.96
N ASP A 230 -15.24 9.64 9.12
CA ASP A 230 -14.06 8.76 9.09
C ASP A 230 -12.72 9.51 9.00
N LEU A 231 -12.62 10.52 8.13
CA LEU A 231 -11.42 11.35 8.02
C LEU A 231 -11.07 12.08 9.33
N ILE A 232 -12.07 12.61 10.04
CA ILE A 232 -11.84 13.28 11.33
C ILE A 232 -11.39 12.27 12.39
N GLN A 233 -11.99 11.08 12.41
CA GLN A 233 -11.55 10.00 13.29
C GLN A 233 -10.12 9.57 12.97
N ALA A 234 -9.76 9.42 11.70
CA ALA A 234 -8.41 9.05 11.29
C ALA A 234 -7.38 10.05 11.82
N ILE A 235 -7.62 11.35 11.64
CA ILE A 235 -6.71 12.41 12.11
C ILE A 235 -6.60 12.40 13.64
N GLU A 236 -7.70 12.31 14.37
CA GLU A 236 -7.72 12.43 15.83
C GLU A 236 -7.21 11.18 16.55
N LEU A 237 -7.54 9.98 16.06
CA LEU A 237 -7.29 8.73 16.75
C LEU A 237 -6.05 8.03 16.25
N TYR A 238 -5.89 7.93 14.94
CA TYR A 238 -4.88 7.11 14.29
C TYR A 238 -3.68 7.91 13.80
N ALA A 239 -3.88 9.15 13.37
CA ALA A 239 -2.86 10.04 12.80
C ALA A 239 -2.06 9.34 11.68
N PRO A 240 -2.72 8.97 10.55
CA PRO A 240 -2.05 8.26 9.48
C PRO A 240 -0.96 9.12 8.83
N ASP A 241 0.06 8.46 8.29
CA ASP A 241 1.15 9.08 7.53
C ASP A 241 0.81 9.14 6.03
N ILE A 242 -0.13 8.26 5.59
CA ILE A 242 -0.56 8.08 4.19
C ILE A 242 -2.08 7.99 4.12
#